data_c69bce86471589d2cb6f04e04cde68e5
#
_entry.id   c69bce86471589d2cb6f04e04cde68e5
#
_cell.length_a   1.000
_cell.length_b   1.000
_cell.length_c   1.000
_cell.angle_alpha   90.00
_cell.angle_beta   90.00
_cell.angle_gamma   90.00
#
_symmetry.space_group_name_H-M   'P 1'
#
loop_
_entity.id
_entity.type
_entity.pdbx_description
1 polymer ?
#
loop_
_entity_poly.entity_id
_entity_poly.type
_entity_poly.pdbx_seq_one_letter_code
_entity_poly.pdbx_strand_id
1 'polypeptide(L)'
;RNAGVRITGANFVPPNANKVSDLLDELIQFVNENPLQLNDIELATIFHHKLVWIHPFFDGNGRTVRLAMNLLLMRRGFPPAIILKNDRKKYYDALNQANNGNYQKLTLLMCQALERTVNIYLTSIPSDNDEDYQSIASIVSEPNTPYSQEYVSLLARQGKIDAYKEGRGGMTTKKAI
;
A
#
# COMPACT_ATOMS: atom_id res chain seq x y z
N ARG A 1 2.36 16.94 -22.29
CA ARG A 1 2.94 18.28 -22.34
C ARG A 1 3.74 18.51 -23.63
N ASN A 2 3.78 19.71 -24.09
CA ASN A 2 4.50 20.13 -25.29
C ASN A 2 5.72 21.04 -24.98
N ALA A 3 6.04 21.26 -23.71
CA ALA A 3 7.19 22.03 -23.25
C ALA A 3 7.90 21.33 -22.09
N GLY A 4 9.11 21.80 -21.79
CA GLY A 4 9.88 21.34 -20.63
C GLY A 4 9.20 21.74 -19.31
N VAL A 5 9.33 20.90 -18.29
CA VAL A 5 8.85 21.17 -16.93
C VAL A 5 9.98 20.94 -15.93
N ARG A 6 9.90 21.63 -14.79
CA ARG A 6 10.79 21.41 -13.65
C ARG A 6 9.92 21.04 -12.43
N ILE A 7 10.29 19.96 -11.75
CA ILE A 7 9.56 19.51 -10.57
C ILE A 7 10.24 20.09 -9.34
N THR A 8 9.54 20.91 -8.57
CA THR A 8 10.07 21.49 -7.35
C THR A 8 10.37 20.40 -6.32
N GLY A 9 11.62 20.35 -5.85
CA GLY A 9 12.08 19.37 -4.85
C GLY A 9 12.43 17.98 -5.41
N ALA A 10 12.38 17.78 -6.73
CA ALA A 10 12.89 16.54 -7.33
C ALA A 10 14.39 16.62 -7.62
N ASN A 11 15.07 15.48 -7.49
CA ASN A 11 16.51 15.32 -7.76
C ASN A 11 16.81 14.94 -9.22
N PHE A 12 15.81 15.02 -10.09
CA PHE A 12 15.94 14.71 -11.51
C PHE A 12 15.20 15.74 -12.37
N VAL A 13 15.57 15.77 -13.65
CA VAL A 13 14.87 16.56 -14.67
C VAL A 13 14.03 15.62 -15.51
N PRO A 14 12.72 15.87 -15.65
CA PRO A 14 11.87 15.08 -16.53
C PRO A 14 12.38 15.06 -17.98
N PRO A 15 12.08 13.99 -18.74
CA PRO A 15 12.48 13.89 -20.14
C PRO A 15 11.98 15.08 -20.98
N ASN A 16 12.60 15.28 -22.14
CA ASN A 16 12.15 16.29 -23.08
C ASN A 16 10.70 16.01 -23.55
N ALA A 17 9.92 17.05 -23.79
CA ALA A 17 8.53 16.97 -24.16
C ALA A 17 8.27 16.09 -25.40
N ASN A 18 9.15 16.17 -26.40
CA ASN A 18 9.04 15.39 -27.65
C ASN A 18 9.25 13.87 -27.45
N LYS A 19 9.83 13.43 -26.34
CA LYS A 19 10.00 12.00 -25.98
C LYS A 19 8.87 11.44 -25.13
N VAL A 20 7.93 12.27 -24.70
CA VAL A 20 6.90 11.85 -23.75
C VAL A 20 5.98 10.79 -24.36
N SER A 21 5.58 10.93 -25.62
CA SER A 21 4.71 9.95 -26.29
C SER A 21 5.40 8.59 -26.36
N ASP A 22 6.60 8.54 -26.92
CA ASP A 22 7.35 7.29 -27.10
C ASP A 22 7.61 6.59 -25.75
N LEU A 23 7.98 7.36 -24.72
CA LEU A 23 8.20 6.82 -23.38
C LEU A 23 6.92 6.29 -22.71
N LEU A 24 5.76 6.86 -23.03
CA LEU A 24 4.47 6.33 -22.58
C LEU A 24 4.13 5.02 -23.29
N ASP A 25 4.37 4.94 -24.59
CA ASP A 25 4.15 3.73 -25.39
C ASP A 25 5.06 2.60 -24.91
N GLU A 26 6.35 2.88 -24.68
CA GLU A 26 7.31 1.93 -24.08
C GLU A 26 6.85 1.48 -22.68
N LEU A 27 6.33 2.39 -21.87
CA LEU A 27 5.83 2.05 -20.52
C LEU A 27 4.59 1.15 -20.58
N ILE A 28 3.68 1.40 -21.50
CA ILE A 28 2.49 0.57 -21.72
C ILE A 28 2.90 -0.83 -22.21
N GLN A 29 3.83 -0.90 -23.17
CA GLN A 29 4.38 -2.15 -23.65
C GLN A 29 5.05 -2.94 -22.52
N PHE A 30 5.89 -2.29 -21.71
CA PHE A 30 6.54 -2.91 -20.54
C PHE A 30 5.52 -3.54 -19.57
N VAL A 31 4.40 -2.86 -19.30
CA VAL A 31 3.36 -3.38 -18.40
C VAL A 31 2.63 -4.58 -19.01
N ASN A 32 2.36 -4.53 -20.31
CA ASN A 32 1.62 -5.60 -21.00
C ASN A 32 2.47 -6.86 -21.18
N GLU A 33 3.74 -6.71 -21.51
CA GLU A 33 4.65 -7.84 -21.76
C GLU A 33 5.28 -8.38 -20.49
N ASN A 34 5.46 -7.54 -19.47
CA ASN A 34 6.17 -7.88 -18.22
C ASN A 34 7.46 -8.69 -18.45
N PRO A 35 8.41 -8.17 -19.21
CA PRO A 35 9.58 -8.94 -19.68
C PRO A 35 10.49 -9.40 -18.54
N LEU A 36 10.38 -8.79 -17.36
CA LEU A 36 11.14 -9.15 -16.15
C LEU A 36 10.39 -10.16 -15.27
N GLN A 37 9.22 -10.63 -15.67
CA GLN A 37 8.38 -11.58 -14.92
C GLN A 37 8.13 -11.12 -13.46
N LEU A 38 7.92 -9.82 -13.27
CA LEU A 38 7.66 -9.22 -11.97
C LEU A 38 6.30 -9.66 -11.43
N ASN A 39 6.19 -9.76 -10.11
CA ASN A 39 4.87 -9.88 -9.51
C ASN A 39 4.07 -8.57 -9.69
N ASP A 40 2.75 -8.64 -9.50
CA ASP A 40 1.85 -7.52 -9.81
C ASP A 40 2.14 -6.25 -8.99
N ILE A 41 2.61 -6.40 -7.75
CA ILE A 41 2.95 -5.25 -6.88
C ILE A 41 4.24 -4.59 -7.36
N GLU A 42 5.25 -5.39 -7.70
CA GLU A 42 6.51 -4.88 -8.26
C GLU A 42 6.26 -4.18 -9.61
N LEU A 43 5.48 -4.81 -10.48
CA LEU A 43 5.11 -4.23 -11.78
C LEU A 43 4.39 -2.90 -11.61
N ALA A 44 3.40 -2.82 -10.72
CA ALA A 44 2.67 -1.59 -10.43
C ALA A 44 3.57 -0.52 -9.80
N THR A 45 4.55 -0.93 -8.97
CA THR A 45 5.52 -0.03 -8.36
C THR A 45 6.45 0.59 -9.41
N ILE A 46 6.99 -0.22 -10.30
CA ILE A 46 7.88 0.26 -11.38
C ILE A 46 7.09 1.12 -12.38
N PHE A 47 5.89 0.71 -12.75
CA PHE A 47 4.97 1.53 -13.56
C PHE A 47 4.74 2.90 -12.92
N HIS A 48 4.40 2.92 -11.64
CA HIS A 48 4.20 4.16 -10.89
C HIS A 48 5.42 5.07 -10.95
N HIS A 49 6.62 4.55 -10.64
CA HIS A 49 7.85 5.32 -10.66
C HIS A 49 8.17 5.85 -12.06
N LYS A 50 8.11 4.99 -13.09
CA LYS A 50 8.39 5.40 -14.49
C LYS A 50 7.43 6.49 -14.96
N LEU A 51 6.14 6.39 -14.62
CA LEU A 51 5.15 7.40 -14.98
C LEU A 51 5.37 8.73 -14.23
N VAL A 52 5.80 8.68 -12.95
CA VAL A 52 6.25 9.88 -12.20
C VAL A 52 7.43 10.53 -12.89
N TRP A 53 8.41 9.74 -13.34
CA TRP A 53 9.61 10.21 -14.00
C TRP A 53 9.33 10.83 -15.39
N ILE A 54 8.48 10.20 -16.20
CA ILE A 54 8.05 10.72 -17.52
C ILE A 54 7.38 12.09 -17.37
N HIS A 55 6.57 12.25 -16.32
CA HIS A 55 5.87 13.50 -15.98
C HIS A 55 5.08 14.08 -17.16
N PRO A 56 4.09 13.35 -17.70
CA PRO A 56 3.50 13.65 -19.01
C PRO A 56 2.65 14.93 -19.05
N PHE A 57 2.24 15.49 -17.93
CA PHE A 57 1.35 16.65 -17.85
C PHE A 57 2.07 17.88 -17.29
N PHE A 58 1.49 19.05 -17.47
CA PHE A 58 1.96 20.29 -16.82
C PHE A 58 1.58 20.32 -15.33
N ASP A 59 0.40 19.81 -15.00
CA ASP A 59 -0.09 19.65 -13.63
C ASP A 59 -0.86 18.32 -13.46
N GLY A 60 -1.12 17.93 -12.22
CA GLY A 60 -1.89 16.75 -11.91
C GLY A 60 -1.13 15.42 -12.02
N ASN A 61 0.15 15.41 -12.40
CA ASN A 61 0.94 14.19 -12.56
C ASN A 61 0.84 13.25 -11.35
N GLY A 62 1.04 13.77 -10.14
CA GLY A 62 0.96 12.95 -8.94
C GLY A 62 -0.41 12.31 -8.69
N ARG A 63 -1.50 12.99 -9.07
CA ARG A 63 -2.87 12.43 -8.99
C ARG A 63 -3.07 11.36 -10.05
N THR A 64 -2.73 11.66 -11.28
CA THR A 64 -2.87 10.73 -12.42
C THR A 64 -2.06 9.46 -12.20
N VAL A 65 -0.82 9.57 -11.76
CA VAL A 65 0.06 8.42 -11.53
C VAL A 65 -0.50 7.49 -10.45
N ARG A 66 -0.99 8.03 -9.34
CA ARG A 66 -1.62 7.22 -8.29
C ARG A 66 -2.91 6.56 -8.77
N LEU A 67 -3.72 7.28 -9.55
CA LEU A 67 -4.94 6.72 -10.12
C LEU A 67 -4.63 5.59 -11.11
N ALA A 68 -3.68 5.79 -12.02
CA ALA A 68 -3.29 4.79 -13.00
C ALA A 68 -2.68 3.54 -12.36
N MET A 69 -1.82 3.70 -11.34
CA MET A 69 -1.27 2.60 -10.57
C MET A 69 -2.39 1.80 -9.88
N ASN A 70 -3.33 2.48 -9.23
CA ASN A 70 -4.44 1.83 -8.56
C ASN A 70 -5.35 1.10 -9.55
N LEU A 71 -5.58 1.66 -10.74
CA LEU A 71 -6.31 0.97 -11.79
C LEU A 71 -5.60 -0.33 -12.21
N LEU A 72 -4.27 -0.30 -12.35
CA LEU A 72 -3.46 -1.49 -12.66
C LEU A 72 -3.58 -2.54 -11.55
N LEU A 73 -3.45 -2.17 -10.29
CA LEU A 73 -3.59 -3.06 -9.13
C LEU A 73 -5.00 -3.67 -9.07
N MET A 74 -6.03 -2.86 -9.24
CA MET A 74 -7.43 -3.33 -9.20
C MET A 74 -7.76 -4.31 -10.33
N ARG A 75 -7.21 -4.10 -11.53
CA ARG A 75 -7.33 -5.07 -12.64
C ARG A 75 -6.65 -6.41 -12.36
N ARG A 76 -5.71 -6.44 -11.43
CA ARG A 76 -4.98 -7.64 -10.97
C ARG A 76 -5.57 -8.24 -9.68
N GLY A 77 -6.75 -7.75 -9.23
CA GLY A 77 -7.46 -8.26 -8.05
C GLY A 77 -6.99 -7.69 -6.72
N PHE A 78 -6.12 -6.69 -6.73
CA PHE A 78 -5.69 -5.99 -5.51
C PHE A 78 -6.61 -4.80 -5.18
N PRO A 79 -6.78 -4.44 -3.91
CA PRO A 79 -7.41 -3.19 -3.54
C PRO A 79 -6.51 -1.99 -3.89
N PRO A 80 -7.03 -0.75 -3.87
CA PRO A 80 -6.21 0.42 -4.13
C PRO A 80 -5.16 0.64 -3.03
N ALA A 81 -3.93 0.95 -3.42
CA ALA A 81 -2.87 1.38 -2.51
C ALA A 81 -3.02 2.87 -2.18
N ILE A 82 -3.37 3.19 -0.93
CA ILE A 82 -3.56 4.58 -0.48
C ILE A 82 -2.28 5.07 0.22
N ILE A 83 -1.55 5.95 -0.47
CA ILE A 83 -0.37 6.63 0.08
C ILE A 83 -0.85 7.81 0.93
N LEU A 84 -0.65 7.74 2.24
CA LEU A 84 -1.09 8.77 3.18
C LEU A 84 -0.21 10.01 3.14
N LYS A 85 -0.78 11.15 3.54
CA LYS A 85 -0.04 12.42 3.66
C LYS A 85 1.16 12.30 4.61
N ASN A 86 1.02 11.52 5.67
CA ASN A 86 2.10 11.27 6.65
C ASN A 86 3.26 10.46 6.08
N ASP A 87 3.04 9.70 5.00
CA ASP A 87 4.07 8.92 4.32
C ASP A 87 4.85 9.76 3.28
N ARG A 88 4.52 11.06 3.13
CA ARG A 88 5.06 11.93 2.07
C ARG A 88 6.59 11.93 2.02
N LYS A 89 7.26 12.06 3.16
CA LYS A 89 8.73 12.06 3.22
C LYS A 89 9.30 10.71 2.77
N LYS A 90 8.77 9.61 3.32
CA LYS A 90 9.18 8.24 2.95
C LYS A 90 8.96 7.98 1.46
N TYR A 91 7.86 8.46 0.91
CA TYR A 91 7.53 8.32 -0.51
C TYR A 91 8.54 9.04 -1.42
N TYR A 92 8.91 10.29 -1.12
CA TYR A 92 9.91 11.00 -1.92
C TYR A 92 11.30 10.38 -1.78
N ASP A 93 11.69 9.95 -0.59
CA ASP A 93 12.97 9.24 -0.38
C ASP A 93 13.00 7.92 -1.17
N ALA A 94 11.88 7.18 -1.22
CA ALA A 94 11.75 5.96 -1.99
C ALA A 94 11.82 6.20 -3.51
N LEU A 95 11.16 7.27 -4.01
CA LEU A 95 11.26 7.66 -5.42
C LEU A 95 12.69 8.04 -5.81
N ASN A 96 13.40 8.78 -4.95
CA ASN A 96 14.80 9.15 -5.20
C ASN A 96 15.71 7.91 -5.29
N GLN A 97 15.47 6.87 -4.48
CA GLN A 97 16.21 5.61 -4.59
C GLN A 97 15.84 4.83 -5.86
N ALA A 98 14.57 4.84 -6.24
CA ALA A 98 14.11 4.22 -7.47
C ALA A 98 14.72 4.89 -8.74
N ASN A 99 15.03 6.20 -8.70
CA ASN A 99 15.76 6.88 -9.77
C ASN A 99 17.17 6.28 -10.01
N ASN A 100 17.75 5.62 -9.00
CA ASN A 100 19.04 4.92 -9.07
C ASN A 100 18.86 3.40 -9.27
N GLY A 101 17.67 2.93 -9.65
CA GLY A 101 17.36 1.52 -9.87
C GLY A 101 17.01 0.71 -8.61
N ASN A 102 17.02 1.32 -7.42
CA ASN A 102 16.66 0.62 -6.19
C ASN A 102 15.19 0.84 -5.83
N TYR A 103 14.35 -0.15 -6.17
CA TYR A 103 12.91 -0.11 -5.95
C TYR A 103 12.45 -0.64 -4.58
N GLN A 104 13.35 -1.23 -3.77
CA GLN A 104 12.96 -1.93 -2.53
C GLN A 104 12.10 -1.09 -1.59
N LYS A 105 12.50 0.16 -1.32
CA LYS A 105 11.73 1.02 -0.41
C LYS A 105 10.39 1.46 -0.99
N LEU A 106 10.33 1.65 -2.31
CA LEU A 106 9.07 2.02 -2.95
C LEU A 106 8.10 0.84 -2.96
N THR A 107 8.59 -0.36 -3.27
CA THR A 107 7.79 -1.60 -3.20
C THR A 107 7.28 -1.87 -1.79
N LEU A 108 8.15 -1.73 -0.77
CA LEU A 108 7.73 -1.89 0.62
C LEU A 108 6.62 -0.89 1.01
N LEU A 109 6.74 0.36 0.58
CA LEU A 109 5.73 1.38 0.84
C LEU A 109 4.40 1.04 0.15
N MET A 110 4.43 0.48 -1.06
CA MET A 110 3.23 0.02 -1.77
C MET A 110 2.58 -1.18 -1.05
N CYS A 111 3.39 -2.17 -0.60
CA CYS A 111 2.88 -3.29 0.19
C CYS A 111 2.20 -2.81 1.48
N GLN A 112 2.81 -1.88 2.22
CA GLN A 112 2.22 -1.29 3.42
C GLN A 112 0.92 -0.52 3.14
N ALA A 113 0.84 0.15 1.99
CA ALA A 113 -0.37 0.86 1.59
C ALA A 113 -1.51 -0.11 1.22
N LEU A 114 -1.19 -1.23 0.55
CA LEU A 114 -2.13 -2.29 0.24
C LEU A 114 -2.61 -3.01 1.49
N GLU A 115 -1.70 -3.43 2.37
CA GLU A 115 -2.03 -4.06 3.66
C GLU A 115 -3.00 -3.20 4.47
N ARG A 116 -2.75 -1.90 4.53
CA ARG A 116 -3.64 -0.95 5.22
C ARG A 116 -5.04 -0.94 4.63
N THR A 117 -5.16 -0.96 3.31
CA THR A 117 -6.46 -0.98 2.63
C THR A 117 -7.18 -2.31 2.82
N VAL A 118 -6.46 -3.44 2.75
CA VAL A 118 -7.02 -4.76 3.05
C VAL A 118 -7.58 -4.80 4.47
N ASN A 119 -6.82 -4.29 5.45
CA ASN A 119 -7.29 -4.24 6.84
C ASN A 119 -8.55 -3.39 7.00
N ILE A 120 -8.67 -2.26 6.28
CA ILE A 120 -9.90 -1.45 6.28
C ILE A 120 -11.08 -2.27 5.73
N TYR A 121 -10.90 -3.03 4.64
CA TYR A 121 -11.96 -3.86 4.10
C TYR A 121 -12.34 -4.99 5.05
N LEU A 122 -11.37 -5.70 5.61
CA LEU A 122 -11.63 -6.79 6.55
C LEU A 122 -12.39 -6.33 7.78
N THR A 123 -12.05 -5.15 8.33
CA THR A 123 -12.77 -4.57 9.47
C THR A 123 -14.15 -4.02 9.11
N SER A 124 -14.45 -3.84 7.81
CA SER A 124 -15.75 -3.35 7.33
C SER A 124 -16.70 -4.49 6.94
N ILE A 125 -16.22 -5.72 6.85
CA ILE A 125 -17.05 -6.90 6.59
C ILE A 125 -17.66 -7.32 7.92
N PRO A 126 -19.02 -7.31 8.06
CA PRO A 126 -19.65 -7.87 9.24
C PRO A 126 -19.22 -9.35 9.36
N SER A 127 -18.61 -9.73 10.47
CA SER A 127 -18.41 -11.16 10.74
C SER A 127 -19.75 -11.76 11.15
N ASP A 128 -20.10 -12.93 10.66
CA ASP A 128 -21.27 -13.68 11.12
C ASP A 128 -21.25 -13.97 12.62
N ASN A 129 -20.13 -13.60 13.29
CA ASN A 129 -19.84 -13.77 14.71
C ASN A 129 -19.61 -12.43 15.44
N ASP A 130 -20.03 -11.26 14.90
CA ASP A 130 -19.81 -9.95 15.54
C ASP A 130 -20.40 -9.85 16.95
N GLU A 131 -21.37 -10.70 17.30
CA GLU A 131 -21.91 -10.78 18.65
C GLU A 131 -20.95 -11.41 19.68
N ASP A 132 -19.93 -12.16 19.20
CA ASP A 132 -19.03 -12.90 20.08
C ASP A 132 -17.68 -12.20 20.35
N TYR A 133 -17.29 -11.19 19.56
CA TYR A 133 -16.03 -10.47 19.79
C TYR A 133 -16.15 -9.45 20.92
N GLN A 134 -15.27 -9.60 21.90
CA GLN A 134 -15.17 -8.69 23.05
C GLN A 134 -13.73 -8.22 23.23
N SER A 135 -13.54 -7.11 23.96
CA SER A 135 -12.17 -6.70 24.26
C SER A 135 -11.45 -7.76 25.07
N ILE A 136 -10.18 -7.99 24.77
CA ILE A 136 -9.33 -8.93 25.54
C ILE A 136 -9.38 -8.57 27.02
N ALA A 137 -9.37 -7.27 27.36
CA ALA A 137 -9.47 -6.80 28.72
C ALA A 137 -10.80 -7.21 29.41
N SER A 138 -11.91 -7.15 28.65
CA SER A 138 -13.24 -7.56 29.18
C SER A 138 -13.30 -9.06 29.44
N ILE A 139 -12.87 -9.88 28.46
CA ILE A 139 -12.93 -11.35 28.63
C ILE A 139 -12.04 -11.82 29.78
N VAL A 140 -10.84 -11.28 29.92
CA VAL A 140 -9.87 -11.67 30.93
C VAL A 140 -10.29 -11.20 32.34
N SER A 141 -11.12 -10.16 32.46
CA SER A 141 -11.65 -9.69 33.74
C SER A 141 -12.79 -10.57 34.31
N GLU A 142 -13.30 -11.52 33.51
CA GLU A 142 -14.34 -12.44 34.01
C GLU A 142 -13.80 -13.44 35.00
N PRO A 143 -14.60 -13.75 36.09
CA PRO A 143 -14.25 -14.78 37.05
C PRO A 143 -14.15 -16.13 36.29
N ASN A 144 -13.06 -16.84 36.41
CA ASN A 144 -12.72 -18.12 35.76
C ASN A 144 -11.92 -18.05 34.48
N THR A 145 -11.41 -16.91 34.04
CA THR A 145 -10.46 -16.87 32.92
C THR A 145 -9.05 -17.17 33.47
N PRO A 146 -8.39 -18.27 33.04
CA PRO A 146 -7.11 -18.70 33.59
C PRO A 146 -5.90 -17.90 33.06
N TYR A 147 -6.12 -16.98 32.14
CA TYR A 147 -5.06 -16.29 31.42
C TYR A 147 -5.00 -14.79 31.73
N SER A 148 -3.77 -14.23 31.74
CA SER A 148 -3.58 -12.78 31.87
C SER A 148 -3.81 -12.06 30.58
N GLN A 149 -4.14 -10.76 30.65
CA GLN A 149 -4.34 -9.91 29.46
C GLN A 149 -3.07 -9.85 28.60
N GLU A 150 -1.87 -9.84 29.21
CA GLU A 150 -0.59 -9.82 28.51
C GLU A 150 -0.39 -11.09 27.72
N TYR A 151 -0.73 -12.25 28.30
CA TYR A 151 -0.59 -13.54 27.64
C TYR A 151 -1.53 -13.67 26.45
N VAL A 152 -2.80 -13.34 26.61
CA VAL A 152 -3.78 -13.37 25.49
C VAL A 152 -3.40 -12.37 24.39
N SER A 153 -2.95 -11.18 24.77
CA SER A 153 -2.45 -10.19 23.81
C SER A 153 -1.18 -10.65 23.08
N LEU A 154 -0.35 -11.47 23.70
CA LEU A 154 0.80 -12.08 23.06
C LEU A 154 0.36 -13.13 22.03
N LEU A 155 -0.58 -14.01 22.39
CA LEU A 155 -1.13 -15.01 21.48
C LEU A 155 -1.79 -14.37 20.26
N ALA A 156 -2.56 -13.31 20.47
CA ALA A 156 -3.17 -12.51 19.38
C ALA A 156 -2.11 -11.94 18.42
N ARG A 157 -1.04 -11.34 18.97
CA ARG A 157 0.07 -10.79 18.16
C ARG A 157 0.84 -11.87 17.42
N GLN A 158 0.87 -13.10 17.92
CA GLN A 158 1.51 -14.25 17.26
C GLN A 158 0.59 -14.96 16.26
N GLY A 159 -0.66 -14.51 16.09
CA GLY A 159 -1.65 -15.16 15.23
C GLY A 159 -2.07 -16.54 15.70
N LYS A 160 -1.90 -16.86 16.99
CA LYS A 160 -2.25 -18.17 17.57
C LYS A 160 -3.71 -18.27 18.00
N ILE A 161 -4.38 -17.14 18.13
CA ILE A 161 -5.81 -17.04 18.39
C ILE A 161 -6.45 -16.09 17.39
N ASP A 162 -7.73 -16.31 17.13
CA ASP A 162 -8.52 -15.40 16.31
C ASP A 162 -8.75 -14.09 17.06
N ALA A 163 -8.12 -13.04 16.57
CA ALA A 163 -8.14 -11.71 17.19
C ALA A 163 -7.85 -10.62 16.18
N TYR A 164 -8.47 -9.46 16.35
CA TYR A 164 -8.17 -8.27 15.56
C TYR A 164 -7.95 -7.05 16.45
N LYS A 165 -7.41 -5.99 15.89
CA LYS A 165 -7.14 -4.75 16.62
C LYS A 165 -8.18 -3.70 16.29
N GLU A 166 -8.90 -3.20 17.29
CA GLU A 166 -9.82 -2.08 17.17
C GLU A 166 -9.30 -0.89 18.00
N GLY A 167 -8.94 0.18 17.30
CA GLY A 167 -8.33 1.36 17.92
C GLY A 167 -7.04 1.01 18.68
N ARG A 168 -7.07 1.16 20.02
CA ARG A 168 -5.95 0.82 20.91
C ARG A 168 -6.11 -0.56 21.57
N GLY A 169 -7.27 -1.20 21.44
CA GLY A 169 -7.61 -2.48 22.06
C GLY A 169 -7.46 -3.67 21.13
N GLY A 170 -7.21 -4.85 21.67
CA GLY A 170 -7.34 -6.13 20.98
C GLY A 170 -8.75 -6.69 21.22
N MET A 171 -9.39 -7.22 20.18
CA MET A 171 -10.68 -7.90 20.22
C MET A 171 -10.49 -9.38 19.90
N THR A 172 -11.17 -10.26 20.62
CA THR A 172 -11.17 -11.70 20.42
C THR A 172 -12.48 -12.31 20.89
N THR A 173 -12.69 -13.60 20.65
CA THR A 173 -13.85 -14.33 21.14
C THR A 173 -13.51 -15.15 22.38
N LYS A 174 -14.50 -15.46 23.24
CA LYS A 174 -14.32 -16.37 24.40
C LYS A 174 -13.88 -17.78 23.96
N LYS A 175 -14.27 -18.21 22.75
CA LYS A 175 -13.90 -19.53 22.21
C LYS A 175 -12.43 -19.60 21.77
N ALA A 176 -11.82 -18.46 21.47
CA ALA A 176 -10.45 -18.38 21.01
C ALA A 176 -9.41 -18.42 22.12
N ILE A 177 -9.86 -18.19 23.38
CA ILE A 177 -9.05 -18.23 24.60
C ILE A 177 -9.31 -19.53 25.36
#